data_20e3119f8096f08c41b2b99795ad7388
#
_entry.id   20e3119f8096f08c41b2b99795ad7388
#
_cell.length_a   1.000
_cell.length_b   1.000
_cell.length_c   1.000
_cell.angle_alpha   90.00
_cell.angle_beta   90.00
_cell.angle_gamma   90.00
#
_symmetry.space_group_name_H-M   'P 1'
#
loop_
_entity.id
_entity.type
_entity.pdbx_description
1 polymer ?
#
loop_
_entity_poly.entity_id
_entity_poly.type
_entity_poly.pdbx_seq_one_letter_code
_entity_poly.pdbx_strand_id
1 'polypeptide(L)'
;ACSAFLELHRLITQRSDELRKEELFYVLFSRLFGKYTHTSLQSRPLRSSQIKEACKYLESHASETITLDDICQRVSVSKSSLIRSFSKQLGLTPHGYLMSIRVKEAQTFLKQGIPPSLAALKSGFADQAHFSNVFNRLTGLTPGSYQNVFLKKAPSSNDSD
;
A
#
# COMPACT_ATOMS: atom_id res chain seq x y z
N ALA A 1 0.20 -19.09 12.93
CA ALA A 1 1.17 -19.51 11.90
C ALA A 1 0.46 -20.01 10.61
N CYS A 2 -0.57 -20.85 10.73
CA CYS A 2 -1.27 -21.45 9.59
C CYS A 2 -1.97 -20.41 8.71
N SER A 3 -2.64 -19.42 9.30
CA SER A 3 -3.36 -18.35 8.60
C SER A 3 -2.44 -17.50 7.70
N ALA A 4 -1.25 -17.13 8.20
CA ALA A 4 -0.31 -16.32 7.43
C ALA A 4 0.35 -17.10 6.28
N PHE A 5 0.52 -18.43 6.43
CA PHE A 5 1.02 -19.29 5.37
C PHE A 5 -0.03 -19.45 4.24
N LEU A 6 -1.30 -19.63 4.59
CA LEU A 6 -2.39 -19.68 3.63
C LEU A 6 -2.56 -18.35 2.89
N GLU A 7 -2.38 -17.22 3.58
CA GLU A 7 -2.41 -15.90 2.97
C GLU A 7 -1.24 -15.70 2.00
N LEU A 8 -0.03 -16.14 2.36
CA LEU A 8 1.13 -16.12 1.46
C LEU A 8 0.90 -16.98 0.22
N HIS A 9 0.38 -18.21 0.40
CA HIS A 9 0.05 -19.11 -0.73
C HIS A 9 -0.97 -18.47 -1.68
N ARG A 10 -2.02 -17.85 -1.13
CA ARG A 10 -3.02 -17.13 -1.91
C ARG A 10 -2.42 -15.94 -2.67
N LEU A 11 -1.48 -15.21 -2.07
CA LEU A 11 -0.81 -14.07 -2.70
C LEU A 11 0.17 -14.48 -3.80
N ILE A 12 0.83 -15.63 -3.66
CA ILE A 12 1.71 -16.17 -4.71
C ILE A 12 0.92 -16.60 -5.95
N THR A 13 -0.28 -17.15 -5.76
CA THR A 13 -1.15 -17.62 -6.85
C THR A 13 -1.97 -16.51 -7.51
N GLN A 14 -2.14 -15.37 -6.89
CA GLN A 14 -2.83 -14.22 -7.49
C GLN A 14 -1.82 -13.18 -8.01
N ARG A 15 -2.18 -12.42 -9.05
CA ARG A 15 -1.48 -11.21 -9.49
C ARG A 15 -1.59 -10.13 -8.40
N SER A 16 -0.83 -10.32 -7.34
CA SER A 16 -0.82 -9.42 -6.20
C SER A 16 0.43 -8.56 -6.20
N ASP A 17 0.35 -7.49 -5.46
CA ASP A 17 1.39 -6.50 -5.26
C ASP A 17 2.71 -7.17 -4.77
N GLU A 18 3.79 -7.02 -5.53
CA GLU A 18 5.10 -7.63 -5.22
C GLU A 18 5.62 -7.18 -3.86
N LEU A 19 5.46 -5.92 -3.53
CA LEU A 19 5.88 -5.36 -2.25
C LEU A 19 5.19 -6.08 -1.06
N ARG A 20 3.91 -6.42 -1.21
CA ARG A 20 3.16 -7.17 -0.18
C ARG A 20 3.68 -8.59 -0.02
N LYS A 21 4.00 -9.27 -1.13
CA LYS A 21 4.57 -10.64 -1.09
C LYS A 21 5.88 -10.64 -0.33
N GLU A 22 6.77 -9.72 -0.67
CA GLU A 22 8.08 -9.60 -0.02
C GLU A 22 7.95 -9.26 1.47
N GLU A 23 7.09 -8.32 1.86
CA GLU A 23 6.84 -7.98 3.26
C GLU A 23 6.33 -9.18 4.05
N LEU A 24 5.33 -9.88 3.52
CA LEU A 24 4.73 -11.03 4.21
C LEU A 24 5.73 -12.17 4.34
N PHE A 25 6.47 -12.47 3.26
CA PHE A 25 7.54 -13.46 3.29
C PHE A 25 8.58 -13.11 4.37
N TYR A 26 9.01 -11.85 4.40
CA TYR A 26 9.99 -11.39 5.36
C TYR A 26 9.49 -11.49 6.81
N VAL A 27 8.25 -11.09 7.07
CA VAL A 27 7.63 -11.16 8.41
C VAL A 27 7.48 -12.62 8.86
N LEU A 28 7.05 -13.52 7.98
CA LEU A 28 6.91 -14.95 8.28
C LEU A 28 8.26 -15.59 8.53
N PHE A 29 9.24 -15.34 7.66
CA PHE A 29 10.60 -15.84 7.81
C PHE A 29 11.23 -15.36 9.13
N SER A 30 11.11 -14.08 9.44
CA SER A 30 11.63 -13.51 10.69
C SER A 30 10.97 -14.13 11.94
N ARG A 31 9.68 -14.46 11.89
CA ARG A 31 8.96 -15.13 12.98
C ARG A 31 9.37 -16.59 13.15
N LEU A 32 9.58 -17.30 12.06
CA LEU A 32 9.96 -18.71 12.10
C LEU A 32 11.42 -18.90 12.55
N PHE A 33 12.33 -18.11 11.99
CA PHE A 33 13.76 -18.25 12.27
C PHE A 33 14.25 -17.39 13.43
N GLY A 34 13.57 -16.33 13.79
CA GLY A 34 13.91 -15.48 14.94
C GLY A 34 13.80 -16.20 16.29
N LYS A 35 13.08 -17.33 16.36
CA LYS A 35 13.07 -18.22 17.52
C LYS A 35 14.30 -19.14 17.60
N TYR A 36 14.96 -19.39 16.48
CA TYR A 36 16.08 -20.33 16.39
C TYR A 36 17.44 -19.65 16.27
N THR A 37 17.44 -18.38 15.89
CA THR A 37 18.66 -17.59 15.84
C THR A 37 18.57 -16.50 16.91
N HIS A 38 19.33 -16.64 17.99
CA HIS A 38 19.61 -15.58 18.96
C HIS A 38 20.39 -14.39 18.35
N THR A 39 20.50 -14.36 17.04
CA THR A 39 21.05 -13.23 16.31
C THR A 39 19.97 -12.15 16.28
N SER A 40 19.91 -11.36 17.33
CA SER A 40 19.40 -10.01 17.27
C SER A 40 20.11 -9.36 16.07
N LEU A 41 19.47 -9.38 14.91
CA LEU A 41 19.87 -8.53 13.80
C LEU A 41 19.71 -7.11 14.35
N GLN A 42 20.81 -6.57 14.88
CA GLN A 42 20.93 -5.17 15.32
C GLN A 42 20.86 -4.30 14.08
N SER A 43 19.68 -4.31 13.44
CA SER A 43 19.42 -3.43 12.33
C SER A 43 19.21 -2.04 12.91
N ARG A 44 20.13 -1.15 12.60
CA ARG A 44 20.08 0.26 12.98
C ARG A 44 18.72 0.84 12.52
N PRO A 45 17.95 1.48 13.41
CA PRO A 45 16.70 2.13 13.00
C PRO A 45 16.99 3.22 11.97
N LEU A 46 16.06 3.39 11.01
CA LEU A 46 16.17 4.46 10.03
C LEU A 46 16.09 5.82 10.71
N ARG A 47 16.90 6.75 10.21
CA ARG A 47 16.78 8.18 10.57
C ARG A 47 15.50 8.75 9.98
N SER A 48 14.95 9.79 10.61
CA SER A 48 13.74 10.45 10.09
C SER A 48 13.91 10.96 8.66
N SER A 49 15.12 11.37 8.25
CA SER A 49 15.41 11.75 6.86
C SER A 49 15.27 10.59 5.88
N GLN A 50 15.74 9.40 6.24
CA GLN A 50 15.61 8.20 5.41
C GLN A 50 14.15 7.75 5.27
N ILE A 51 13.35 7.84 6.35
CA ILE A 51 11.90 7.57 6.27
C ILE A 51 11.22 8.56 5.32
N LYS A 52 11.53 9.86 5.45
CA LYS A 52 10.98 10.89 4.54
C LYS A 52 11.37 10.63 3.09
N GLU A 53 12.59 10.21 2.83
CA GLU A 53 13.04 9.87 1.47
C GLU A 53 12.33 8.65 0.92
N ALA A 54 12.14 7.59 1.73
CA ALA A 54 11.36 6.41 1.36
C ALA A 54 9.89 6.77 1.06
N CYS A 55 9.27 7.64 1.87
CA CYS A 55 7.91 8.11 1.62
C CYS A 55 7.83 8.88 0.29
N LYS A 56 8.75 9.81 0.02
CA LYS A 56 8.80 10.54 -1.26
C LYS A 56 8.95 9.60 -2.45
N TYR A 57 9.78 8.57 -2.32
CA TYR A 57 9.95 7.55 -3.36
C TYR A 57 8.63 6.83 -3.63
N LEU A 58 7.95 6.37 -2.58
CA LEU A 58 6.64 5.71 -2.69
C LEU A 58 5.57 6.64 -3.30
N GLU A 59 5.58 7.92 -2.94
CA GLU A 59 4.64 8.92 -3.48
C GLU A 59 4.88 9.18 -4.97
N SER A 60 6.14 9.28 -5.39
CA SER A 60 6.46 9.59 -6.80
C SER A 60 6.29 8.40 -7.76
N HIS A 61 6.29 7.17 -7.25
CA HIS A 61 6.17 5.93 -8.06
C HIS A 61 4.91 5.12 -7.70
N ALA A 62 3.91 5.74 -7.07
CA ALA A 62 2.76 5.02 -6.52
C ALA A 62 1.97 4.22 -7.57
N SER A 63 1.91 4.66 -8.82
CA SER A 63 1.26 3.95 -9.92
C SER A 63 2.07 2.80 -10.51
N GLU A 64 3.34 2.65 -10.12
CA GLU A 64 4.27 1.66 -10.65
C GLU A 64 4.34 0.42 -9.77
N THR A 65 4.97 -0.65 -10.29
CA THR A 65 5.33 -1.81 -9.48
C THR A 65 6.58 -1.49 -8.66
N ILE A 66 6.46 -1.52 -7.34
CA ILE A 66 7.53 -1.23 -6.39
C ILE A 66 7.84 -2.49 -5.58
N THR A 67 9.12 -2.75 -5.38
CA THR A 67 9.64 -3.83 -4.53
C THR A 67 10.27 -3.27 -3.24
N LEU A 68 10.48 -4.12 -2.23
CA LEU A 68 11.26 -3.71 -1.05
C LEU A 68 12.71 -3.37 -1.40
N ASP A 69 13.30 -4.04 -2.40
CA ASP A 69 14.66 -3.79 -2.82
C ASP A 69 14.82 -2.37 -3.40
N ASP A 70 13.86 -1.91 -4.19
CA ASP A 70 13.88 -0.55 -4.74
C ASP A 70 13.95 0.50 -3.62
N ILE A 71 13.12 0.34 -2.61
CA ILE A 71 13.10 1.26 -1.46
C ILE A 71 14.38 1.14 -0.66
N CYS A 72 14.86 -0.09 -0.40
CA CYS A 72 16.09 -0.35 0.36
C CYS A 72 17.32 0.25 -0.31
N GLN A 73 17.45 0.10 -1.63
CA GLN A 73 18.53 0.71 -2.41
C GLN A 73 18.48 2.24 -2.31
N ARG A 74 17.29 2.81 -2.46
CA ARG A 74 17.10 4.26 -2.42
C ARG A 74 17.57 4.89 -1.11
N VAL A 75 17.30 4.24 0.03
CA VAL A 75 17.61 4.78 1.36
C VAL A 75 18.80 4.08 2.04
N SER A 76 19.48 3.16 1.32
CA SER A 76 20.67 2.43 1.78
C SER A 76 20.47 1.71 3.12
N VAL A 77 19.41 0.87 3.21
CA VAL A 77 19.07 0.12 4.43
C VAL A 77 18.66 -1.31 4.11
N SER A 78 18.64 -2.18 5.12
CA SER A 78 18.13 -3.55 4.98
C SER A 78 16.59 -3.59 5.02
N LYS A 79 15.99 -4.61 4.39
CA LYS A 79 14.53 -4.86 4.42
C LYS A 79 13.98 -4.89 5.84
N SER A 80 14.71 -5.52 6.77
CA SER A 80 14.31 -5.59 8.18
C SER A 80 14.26 -4.23 8.86
N SER A 81 15.27 -3.39 8.61
CA SER A 81 15.33 -2.03 9.14
C SER A 81 14.20 -1.18 8.58
N LEU A 82 13.95 -1.29 7.27
CA LEU A 82 12.88 -0.57 6.57
C LEU A 82 11.51 -0.88 7.18
N ILE A 83 11.10 -2.16 7.16
CA ILE A 83 9.77 -2.60 7.64
C ILE A 83 9.56 -2.21 9.10
N ARG A 84 10.56 -2.46 9.96
CA ARG A 84 10.48 -2.16 11.39
C ARG A 84 10.39 -0.67 11.67
N SER A 85 11.17 0.14 10.95
CA SER A 85 11.18 1.59 11.15
C SER A 85 9.92 2.25 10.62
N PHE A 86 9.36 1.80 9.49
CA PHE A 86 8.06 2.24 9.00
C PHE A 86 6.97 1.94 10.03
N SER A 87 6.88 0.69 10.50
CA SER A 87 5.87 0.30 11.50
C SER A 87 6.01 1.09 12.80
N LYS A 88 7.25 1.34 13.25
CA LYS A 88 7.51 2.07 14.51
C LYS A 88 7.23 3.57 14.38
N GLN A 89 7.60 4.21 13.27
CA GLN A 89 7.52 5.67 13.10
C GLN A 89 6.20 6.12 12.47
N LEU A 90 5.62 5.33 11.58
CA LEU A 90 4.40 5.68 10.84
C LEU A 90 3.17 4.83 11.23
N GLY A 91 3.35 3.77 12.02
CA GLY A 91 2.27 2.82 12.36
C GLY A 91 1.83 1.94 11.18
N LEU A 92 2.51 2.01 10.03
CA LEU A 92 2.19 1.30 8.80
C LEU A 92 3.42 0.57 8.27
N THR A 93 3.21 -0.50 7.50
CA THR A 93 4.27 -1.08 6.69
C THR A 93 4.50 -0.25 5.42
N PRO A 94 5.64 -0.39 4.70
CA PRO A 94 5.86 0.24 3.39
C PRO A 94 4.71 -0.02 2.42
N HIS A 95 4.24 -1.28 2.30
CA HIS A 95 3.07 -1.62 1.49
C HIS A 95 1.79 -0.93 1.99
N GLY A 96 1.54 -0.93 3.31
CA GLY A 96 0.39 -0.24 3.89
C GLY A 96 0.37 1.25 3.56
N TYR A 97 1.55 1.90 3.60
CA TYR A 97 1.72 3.29 3.20
C TYR A 97 1.44 3.50 1.71
N LEU A 98 1.99 2.65 0.83
CA LEU A 98 1.72 2.69 -0.62
C LEU A 98 0.21 2.57 -0.91
N MET A 99 -0.48 1.62 -0.25
CA MET A 99 -1.94 1.47 -0.43
C MET A 99 -2.70 2.72 -0.01
N SER A 100 -2.27 3.42 1.04
CA SER A 100 -2.91 4.67 1.48
C SER A 100 -2.76 5.79 0.43
N ILE A 101 -1.60 5.89 -0.23
CA ILE A 101 -1.36 6.84 -1.32
C ILE A 101 -2.26 6.51 -2.52
N ARG A 102 -2.24 5.26 -2.97
CA ARG A 102 -3.06 4.79 -4.11
C ARG A 102 -4.56 5.06 -3.89
N VAL A 103 -5.06 4.80 -2.69
CA VAL A 103 -6.47 5.08 -2.35
C VAL A 103 -6.75 6.58 -2.39
N LYS A 104 -5.83 7.41 -1.88
CA LYS A 104 -5.97 8.88 -1.93
C LYS A 104 -6.01 9.40 -3.37
N GLU A 105 -5.18 8.88 -4.25
CA GLU A 105 -5.22 9.20 -5.68
C GLU A 105 -6.52 8.74 -6.34
N ALA A 106 -6.96 7.50 -6.05
CA ALA A 106 -8.22 6.98 -6.55
C ALA A 106 -9.41 7.83 -6.09
N GLN A 107 -9.42 8.32 -4.86
CA GLN A 107 -10.45 9.24 -4.38
C GLN A 107 -10.52 10.52 -5.23
N THR A 108 -9.37 11.05 -5.66
CA THR A 108 -9.32 12.22 -6.55
C THR A 108 -9.94 11.91 -7.91
N PHE A 109 -9.60 10.77 -8.50
CA PHE A 109 -10.19 10.33 -9.76
C PHE A 109 -11.70 10.08 -9.67
N LEU A 110 -12.16 9.44 -8.59
CA LEU A 110 -13.59 9.19 -8.38
C LEU A 110 -14.39 10.48 -8.22
N LYS A 111 -13.85 11.49 -7.53
CA LYS A 111 -14.48 12.83 -7.42
C LYS A 111 -14.60 13.54 -8.76
N GLN A 112 -13.69 13.26 -9.70
CA GLN A 112 -13.73 13.78 -11.08
C GLN A 112 -14.69 13.00 -11.99
N GLY A 113 -15.43 12.03 -11.47
CA GLY A 113 -16.35 11.19 -12.24
C GLY A 113 -15.70 10.04 -13.01
N ILE A 114 -14.41 9.80 -12.83
CA ILE A 114 -13.71 8.68 -13.48
C ILE A 114 -14.26 7.36 -12.94
N PRO A 115 -14.65 6.41 -13.83
CA PRO A 115 -15.19 5.13 -13.40
C PRO A 115 -14.26 4.36 -12.44
N PRO A 116 -14.78 3.62 -11.45
CA PRO A 116 -13.98 2.90 -10.45
C PRO A 116 -12.92 1.96 -11.04
N SER A 117 -13.20 1.28 -12.14
CA SER A 117 -12.23 0.41 -12.84
C SER A 117 -11.03 1.20 -13.38
N LEU A 118 -11.28 2.36 -13.97
CA LEU A 118 -10.23 3.21 -14.50
C LEU A 118 -9.48 3.95 -13.38
N ALA A 119 -10.18 4.35 -12.32
CA ALA A 119 -9.56 4.93 -11.12
C ALA A 119 -8.59 3.92 -10.46
N ALA A 120 -8.97 2.64 -10.37
CA ALA A 120 -8.10 1.57 -9.89
C ALA A 120 -6.81 1.48 -10.71
N LEU A 121 -6.93 1.38 -12.03
CA LEU A 121 -5.80 1.26 -12.95
C LEU A 121 -4.85 2.46 -12.84
N LYS A 122 -5.40 3.67 -12.90
CA LYS A 122 -4.62 4.93 -12.81
C LYS A 122 -3.89 5.09 -11.48
N SER A 123 -4.44 4.52 -10.41
CA SER A 123 -3.83 4.56 -9.06
C SER A 123 -2.87 3.39 -8.81
N GLY A 124 -2.54 2.58 -9.82
CA GLY A 124 -1.55 1.50 -9.71
C GLY A 124 -2.07 0.20 -9.09
N PHE A 125 -3.39 -0.01 -9.01
CA PHE A 125 -3.93 -1.31 -8.61
C PHE A 125 -3.91 -2.29 -9.78
N ALA A 126 -3.45 -3.52 -9.53
CA ALA A 126 -3.37 -4.56 -10.55
C ALA A 126 -4.75 -5.11 -10.98
N ASP A 127 -5.73 -5.07 -10.07
CA ASP A 127 -7.09 -5.54 -10.33
C ASP A 127 -8.13 -4.77 -9.50
N GLN A 128 -9.37 -4.77 -10.01
CA GLN A 128 -10.50 -4.04 -9.43
C GLN A 128 -10.98 -4.66 -8.10
N ALA A 129 -10.85 -5.96 -7.91
CA ALA A 129 -11.30 -6.63 -6.70
C ALA A 129 -10.38 -6.27 -5.53
N HIS A 130 -9.06 -6.30 -5.75
CA HIS A 130 -8.08 -5.83 -4.77
C HIS A 130 -8.29 -4.35 -4.43
N PHE A 131 -8.45 -3.50 -5.45
CA PHE A 131 -8.79 -2.09 -5.26
C PHE A 131 -10.01 -1.90 -4.38
N SER A 132 -11.14 -2.54 -4.71
CA SER A 132 -12.40 -2.37 -3.98
C SER A 132 -12.26 -2.80 -2.51
N ASN A 133 -11.56 -3.89 -2.24
CA ASN A 133 -11.31 -4.37 -0.89
C ASN A 133 -10.43 -3.42 -0.08
N VAL A 134 -9.33 -2.91 -0.66
CA VAL A 134 -8.43 -1.97 0.00
C VAL A 134 -9.14 -0.63 0.24
N PHE A 135 -9.83 -0.13 -0.78
CA PHE A 135 -10.57 1.13 -0.72
C PHE A 135 -11.64 1.09 0.37
N ASN A 136 -12.47 0.03 0.39
CA ASN A 136 -13.50 -0.13 1.42
C ASN A 136 -12.90 -0.23 2.82
N ARG A 137 -11.82 -0.97 3.00
CA ARG A 137 -11.12 -1.10 4.28
C ARG A 137 -10.59 0.23 4.79
N LEU A 138 -10.08 1.10 3.92
CA LEU A 138 -9.47 2.38 4.31
C LEU A 138 -10.48 3.53 4.42
N THR A 139 -11.58 3.47 3.67
CA THR A 139 -12.56 4.58 3.60
C THR A 139 -13.91 4.26 4.26
N GLY A 140 -14.20 2.97 4.50
CA GLY A 140 -15.51 2.50 4.97
C GLY A 140 -16.59 2.46 3.87
N LEU A 141 -16.27 2.82 2.62
CA LEU A 141 -17.21 2.87 1.49
C LEU A 141 -16.65 2.08 0.30
N THR A 142 -17.54 1.55 -0.53
CA THR A 142 -17.12 1.04 -1.84
C THR A 142 -16.76 2.20 -2.77
N PRO A 143 -15.86 1.99 -3.77
CA PRO A 143 -15.50 3.04 -4.72
C PRO A 143 -16.71 3.68 -5.42
N GLY A 144 -17.70 2.87 -5.83
CA GLY A 144 -18.92 3.36 -6.46
C GLY A 144 -19.80 4.17 -5.50
N SER A 145 -19.98 3.71 -4.26
CA SER A 145 -20.72 4.46 -3.23
C SER A 145 -20.03 5.79 -2.92
N TYR A 146 -18.70 5.77 -2.81
CA TYR A 146 -17.90 6.98 -2.60
C TYR A 146 -18.10 7.98 -3.75
N GLN A 147 -17.99 7.53 -4.99
CA GLN A 147 -18.22 8.36 -6.18
C GLN A 147 -19.60 8.99 -6.19
N ASN A 148 -20.65 8.21 -5.92
CA ASN A 148 -22.04 8.69 -5.90
C ASN A 148 -22.29 9.79 -4.85
N VAL A 149 -21.64 9.71 -3.69
CA VAL A 149 -21.74 10.75 -2.65
C VAL A 149 -21.22 12.09 -3.17
N PHE A 150 -20.14 12.10 -3.93
CA PHE A 150 -19.53 13.33 -4.43
C PHE A 150 -20.20 13.85 -5.70
N LEU A 151 -20.64 12.98 -6.62
CA LEU A 151 -21.32 13.40 -7.85
C LEU A 151 -22.74 13.94 -7.58
N LYS A 152 -23.46 13.38 -6.61
CA LYS A 152 -24.77 13.90 -6.18
C LYS A 152 -24.68 15.25 -5.44
N LYS A 153 -23.50 15.60 -4.93
CA LYS A 153 -23.26 16.83 -4.18
C LYS A 153 -22.75 18.00 -5.07
N ALA A 154 -22.44 17.72 -6.34
CA ALA A 154 -22.16 18.78 -7.31
C ALA A 154 -23.48 19.50 -7.60
N PRO A 155 -23.58 20.83 -7.37
CA PRO A 155 -24.79 21.58 -7.74
C PRO A 155 -25.00 21.43 -9.25
N SER A 156 -26.20 21.01 -9.63
CA SER A 156 -26.63 21.08 -11.02
C SER A 156 -26.63 22.57 -11.41
N SER A 157 -25.59 22.98 -12.15
CA SER A 157 -25.58 24.27 -12.83
C SER A 157 -26.54 24.21 -14.05
N ASN A 158 -27.82 24.19 -13.77
CA ASN A 158 -28.87 24.46 -14.74
C ASN A 158 -30.02 25.17 -14.02
N ASP A 159 -29.80 26.45 -13.76
CA ASP A 159 -30.86 27.46 -13.67
C ASP A 159 -30.24 28.72 -14.27
N SER A 160 -30.35 28.84 -15.57
CA SER A 160 -30.21 30.08 -16.28
C SER A 160 -31.22 30.03 -17.41
N ASP A 161 -32.38 30.56 -17.10
CA ASP A 161 -33.24 31.20 -18.03
C ASP A 161 -33.11 32.70 -17.86
#